data_9c52c312c5fcc54fec2c06bf3ebf3c09
#
_entry.id   9c52c312c5fcc54fec2c06bf3ebf3c09
#
_cell.length_a   1.000
_cell.length_b   1.000
_cell.length_c   1.000
_cell.angle_alpha   90.00
_cell.angle_beta   90.00
_cell.angle_gamma   90.00
#
_symmetry.space_group_name_H-M   'P 1'
#
loop_
_entity.id
_entity.type
_entity.pdbx_description
1 polymer ?
#
loop_
_entity_poly.entity_id
_entity_poly.type
_entity_poly.pdbx_seq_one_letter_code
_entity_poly.pdbx_strand_id
1 'polypeptide(L)'
;MGYFKLGKMTLKSLFKRPETVRYPYETKPAVEDLKGHVENDIVECTLCGVCAKRCPTGSITVDKEAETWTIDPFDCIQCRTCVRECPQNSLTMLPDYHKPAVEKSVLVTKKPEPTEEEKAELARKEAEKAARIKAALEAKAAREKAKQEQASEQPEE
;
A
#
# COMPACT_ATOMS: atom_id res chain seq x y z
N MET A 1 11.34 59.57 6.99
CA MET A 1 11.21 59.38 5.53
C MET A 1 10.63 58.01 5.21
N GLY A 2 9.36 57.77 5.41
CA GLY A 2 8.73 56.46 5.25
C GLY A 2 7.36 56.44 4.57
N TYR A 3 6.74 57.60 4.43
CA TYR A 3 5.31 57.71 4.09
C TYR A 3 4.90 57.28 2.69
N PHE A 4 5.83 57.15 1.75
CA PHE A 4 5.53 56.81 0.37
C PHE A 4 5.84 55.35 -0.04
N LYS A 5 6.36 54.51 0.88
CA LYS A 5 6.70 53.12 0.56
C LYS A 5 5.44 52.30 0.25
N LEU A 6 4.38 52.47 1.01
CA LEU A 6 3.10 51.79 0.79
C LEU A 6 2.44 52.25 -0.50
N GLY A 7 2.42 53.57 -0.81
CA GLY A 7 1.89 54.07 -2.06
C GLY A 7 2.63 53.58 -3.28
N LYS A 8 3.98 53.50 -3.21
CA LYS A 8 4.78 52.91 -4.29
C LYS A 8 4.52 51.40 -4.47
N MET A 9 4.31 50.70 -3.37
CA MET A 9 4.02 49.24 -3.39
C MET A 9 2.63 48.97 -3.98
N THR A 10 1.61 49.74 -3.59
CA THR A 10 0.24 49.62 -4.14
C THR A 10 0.18 50.00 -5.60
N LEU A 11 0.87 51.07 -6.02
CA LEU A 11 0.95 51.48 -7.41
C LEU A 11 1.66 50.42 -8.26
N LYS A 12 2.74 49.83 -7.75
CA LYS A 12 3.43 48.73 -8.42
C LYS A 12 2.55 47.49 -8.54
N SER A 13 1.75 47.21 -7.52
CA SER A 13 0.81 46.06 -7.51
C SER A 13 -0.31 46.23 -8.56
N LEU A 14 -0.73 47.47 -8.84
CA LEU A 14 -1.75 47.77 -9.83
C LEU A 14 -1.32 47.35 -11.25
N PHE A 15 -0.05 47.55 -11.58
CA PHE A 15 0.51 47.23 -12.91
C PHE A 15 1.23 45.86 -12.96
N LYS A 16 1.34 45.17 -11.83
CA LYS A 16 1.95 43.84 -11.78
C LYS A 16 0.91 42.76 -12.08
N ARG A 17 1.35 41.67 -12.72
CA ARG A 17 0.53 40.49 -12.88
C ARG A 17 0.07 39.99 -11.51
N PRO A 18 -1.23 39.59 -11.35
CA PRO A 18 -1.74 39.09 -10.08
C PRO A 18 -0.94 37.89 -9.59
N GLU A 19 -0.67 37.82 -8.28
CA GLU A 19 0.05 36.71 -7.63
C GLU A 19 -0.83 35.46 -7.49
N THR A 20 -2.14 35.62 -7.63
CA THR A 20 -3.11 34.53 -7.53
C THR A 20 -3.22 33.78 -8.85
N VAL A 21 -3.35 32.46 -8.79
CA VAL A 21 -3.59 31.58 -9.92
C VAL A 21 -5.08 31.50 -10.19
N ARG A 22 -5.46 31.42 -11.46
CA ARG A 22 -6.87 31.28 -11.86
C ARG A 22 -7.32 29.83 -11.78
N TYR A 23 -7.36 29.29 -10.56
CA TYR A 23 -7.90 27.95 -10.36
C TYR A 23 -9.39 27.92 -10.73
N PRO A 24 -9.92 26.88 -11.44
CA PRO A 24 -9.26 25.63 -11.85
C PRO A 24 -8.57 25.66 -13.22
N TYR A 25 -8.59 26.78 -13.93
CA TYR A 25 -8.02 26.88 -15.29
C TYR A 25 -6.49 26.84 -15.31
N GLU A 26 -5.86 27.37 -14.27
CA GLU A 26 -4.43 27.35 -14.07
C GLU A 26 -4.13 26.68 -12.73
N THR A 27 -3.26 25.69 -12.72
CA THR A 27 -2.79 25.02 -11.49
C THR A 27 -1.30 25.24 -11.35
N LYS A 28 -0.83 25.38 -10.11
CA LYS A 28 0.61 25.36 -9.84
C LYS A 28 1.13 23.93 -9.91
N PRO A 29 2.35 23.71 -10.40
CA PRO A 29 2.97 22.40 -10.34
C PRO A 29 3.04 21.93 -8.87
N ALA A 30 2.76 20.65 -8.65
CA ALA A 30 2.87 20.06 -7.33
C ALA A 30 4.33 20.10 -6.86
N VAL A 31 4.53 20.38 -5.58
CA VAL A 31 5.86 20.34 -4.96
C VAL A 31 6.22 18.87 -4.74
N GLU A 32 7.50 18.53 -4.89
CA GLU A 32 8.01 17.22 -4.54
C GLU A 32 7.64 16.88 -3.09
N ASP A 33 7.29 15.62 -2.82
CA ASP A 33 6.80 15.13 -1.52
C ASP A 33 5.46 15.72 -1.01
N LEU A 34 4.69 16.39 -1.87
CA LEU A 34 3.34 16.80 -1.51
C LEU A 34 2.49 15.56 -1.16
N LYS A 35 1.80 15.64 -0.04
CA LYS A 35 0.87 14.59 0.40
C LYS A 35 -0.49 14.83 -0.23
N GLY A 36 -0.77 14.15 -1.31
CA GLY A 36 -2.05 14.25 -2.03
C GLY A 36 -2.98 13.09 -1.68
N HIS A 37 -3.01 12.04 -2.49
CA HIS A 37 -3.85 10.87 -2.22
C HIS A 37 -3.04 9.57 -2.25
N VAL A 38 -3.61 8.54 -1.65
CA VAL A 38 -3.00 7.19 -1.61
C VAL A 38 -3.55 6.37 -2.75
N GLU A 39 -2.64 5.81 -3.55
CA GLU A 39 -2.94 4.83 -4.58
C GLU A 39 -2.37 3.47 -4.20
N ASN A 40 -3.08 2.41 -4.54
CA ASN A 40 -2.67 1.04 -4.28
C ASN A 40 -2.45 0.29 -5.58
N ASP A 41 -1.24 -0.23 -5.79
CA ASP A 41 -1.01 -1.25 -6.79
C ASP A 41 -1.52 -2.59 -6.26
N ILE A 42 -2.73 -2.94 -6.71
CA ILE A 42 -3.42 -4.15 -6.23
C ILE A 42 -2.75 -5.44 -6.71
N VAL A 43 -1.97 -5.39 -7.80
CA VAL A 43 -1.27 -6.56 -8.33
C VAL A 43 -0.16 -6.99 -7.36
N GLU A 44 0.61 -6.03 -6.86
CA GLU A 44 1.67 -6.27 -5.88
C GLU A 44 1.13 -6.45 -4.45
N CYS A 45 -0.12 -6.04 -4.20
CA CYS A 45 -0.75 -6.09 -2.89
C CYS A 45 -1.08 -7.53 -2.47
N THR A 46 -0.61 -7.93 -1.29
CA THR A 46 -0.93 -9.25 -0.67
C THR A 46 -2.19 -9.23 0.19
N LEU A 47 -2.91 -8.11 0.24
CA LEU A 47 -4.11 -7.92 1.07
C LEU A 47 -3.90 -8.30 2.56
N CYS A 48 -2.68 -8.05 3.08
CA CYS A 48 -2.31 -8.43 4.46
C CYS A 48 -3.07 -7.66 5.55
N GLY A 49 -3.68 -6.52 5.23
CA GLY A 49 -4.48 -5.71 6.14
C GLY A 49 -3.68 -4.84 7.12
N VAL A 50 -2.35 -4.75 7.00
CA VAL A 50 -1.50 -3.91 7.85
C VAL A 50 -1.88 -2.44 7.70
N CYS A 51 -2.12 -1.96 6.47
CA CYS A 51 -2.52 -0.59 6.17
C CYS A 51 -3.84 -0.20 6.87
N ALA A 52 -4.82 -1.11 6.90
CA ALA A 52 -6.10 -0.90 7.59
C ALA A 52 -5.92 -0.78 9.11
N LYS A 53 -5.11 -1.66 9.71
CA LYS A 53 -4.81 -1.65 11.16
C LYS A 53 -4.01 -0.43 11.60
N ARG A 54 -3.17 0.11 10.73
CA ARG A 54 -2.30 1.27 11.01
C ARG A 54 -2.95 2.60 10.65
N CYS A 55 -4.11 2.59 9.99
CA CYS A 55 -4.80 3.81 9.65
C CYS A 55 -5.41 4.47 10.90
N PRO A 56 -5.06 5.72 11.25
CA PRO A 56 -5.56 6.37 12.46
C PRO A 56 -7.04 6.75 12.35
N THR A 57 -7.56 6.93 11.13
CA THR A 57 -8.96 7.29 10.88
C THR A 57 -9.82 6.08 10.49
N GLY A 58 -9.21 4.91 10.28
CA GLY A 58 -9.94 3.74 9.78
C GLY A 58 -10.46 3.87 8.34
N SER A 59 -9.92 4.82 7.57
CA SER A 59 -10.36 5.09 6.20
C SER A 59 -10.03 3.97 5.19
N ILE A 60 -9.24 2.96 5.58
CA ILE A 60 -8.85 1.84 4.73
C ILE A 60 -9.49 0.55 5.25
N THR A 61 -10.15 -0.16 4.36
CA THR A 61 -10.70 -1.50 4.63
C THR A 61 -10.11 -2.51 3.65
N VAL A 62 -9.75 -3.68 4.14
CA VAL A 62 -9.20 -4.77 3.33
C VAL A 62 -10.04 -6.01 3.56
N ASP A 63 -10.64 -6.51 2.51
CA ASP A 63 -11.38 -7.77 2.51
C ASP A 63 -10.57 -8.80 1.73
N LYS A 64 -10.20 -9.89 2.42
CA LYS A 64 -9.41 -10.98 1.83
C LYS A 64 -10.27 -11.95 1.05
N GLU A 65 -11.54 -12.14 1.45
CA GLU A 65 -12.45 -13.08 0.80
C GLU A 65 -12.94 -12.50 -0.53
N ALA A 66 -13.28 -11.22 -0.51
CA ALA A 66 -13.67 -10.49 -1.72
C ALA A 66 -12.49 -10.01 -2.58
N GLU A 67 -11.24 -10.19 -2.11
CA GLU A 67 -10.00 -9.71 -2.73
C GLU A 67 -10.05 -8.21 -3.06
N THR A 68 -10.63 -7.42 -2.15
CA THR A 68 -10.81 -5.98 -2.33
C THR A 68 -10.01 -5.16 -1.34
N TRP A 69 -9.47 -4.07 -1.83
CA TRP A 69 -8.89 -3.00 -1.05
C TRP A 69 -9.72 -1.74 -1.25
N THR A 70 -10.13 -1.13 -0.17
CA THR A 70 -11.07 0.00 -0.18
C THR A 70 -10.51 1.15 0.62
N ILE A 71 -10.62 2.38 0.11
CA ILE A 71 -10.26 3.59 0.82
C ILE A 71 -11.37 4.63 0.71
N ASP A 72 -11.69 5.28 1.83
CA ASP A 72 -12.48 6.51 1.84
C ASP A 72 -11.54 7.72 1.74
N PRO A 73 -11.49 8.41 0.58
CA PRO A 73 -10.61 9.56 0.41
C PRO A 73 -11.01 10.77 1.25
N PHE A 74 -12.27 10.85 1.69
CA PHE A 74 -12.79 11.97 2.48
C PHE A 74 -12.48 11.83 3.97
N ASP A 75 -12.29 10.62 4.46
CA ASP A 75 -11.86 10.33 5.83
C ASP A 75 -10.33 10.21 5.95
N CYS A 76 -9.62 10.15 4.83
CA CYS A 76 -8.17 10.06 4.79
C CYS A 76 -7.50 11.39 5.13
N ILE A 77 -6.72 11.43 6.21
CA ILE A 77 -5.94 12.61 6.64
C ILE A 77 -4.55 12.71 5.98
N GLN A 78 -4.26 11.92 4.98
CA GLN A 78 -3.02 11.95 4.19
C GLN A 78 -1.73 11.85 5.03
N CYS A 79 -1.78 11.10 6.12
CA CYS A 79 -0.66 10.96 7.07
C CYS A 79 0.51 10.13 6.56
N ARG A 80 0.35 9.41 5.42
CA ARG A 80 1.36 8.53 4.79
C ARG A 80 1.75 7.31 5.65
N THR A 81 1.08 7.03 6.75
CA THR A 81 1.40 5.90 7.64
C THR A 81 1.21 4.57 6.91
N CYS A 82 0.12 4.39 6.15
CA CYS A 82 -0.16 3.16 5.40
C CYS A 82 0.93 2.85 4.35
N VAL A 83 1.44 3.89 3.67
CA VAL A 83 2.53 3.76 2.68
C VAL A 83 3.83 3.30 3.35
N ARG A 84 4.19 3.91 4.48
CA ARG A 84 5.42 3.60 5.21
C ARG A 84 5.41 2.21 5.85
N GLU A 85 4.25 1.75 6.31
CA GLU A 85 4.09 0.47 7.00
C GLU A 85 3.75 -0.70 6.04
N CYS A 86 3.65 -0.43 4.74
CA CYS A 86 3.35 -1.47 3.76
C CYS A 86 4.57 -2.38 3.53
N PRO A 87 4.49 -3.69 3.83
CA PRO A 87 5.64 -4.59 3.67
C PRO A 87 5.98 -4.88 2.19
N GLN A 88 5.01 -4.71 1.29
CA GLN A 88 5.19 -4.93 -0.15
C GLN A 88 5.46 -3.64 -0.93
N ASN A 89 5.41 -2.47 -0.26
CA ASN A 89 5.51 -1.16 -0.90
C ASN A 89 4.50 -0.94 -2.04
N SER A 90 3.38 -1.65 -2.01
CA SER A 90 2.31 -1.54 -3.02
C SER A 90 1.51 -0.23 -2.93
N LEU A 91 1.66 0.53 -1.84
CA LEU A 91 0.98 1.80 -1.63
C LEU A 91 1.91 2.96 -1.95
N THR A 92 1.43 3.88 -2.78
CA THR A 92 2.14 5.11 -3.13
C THR A 92 1.32 6.35 -2.74
N MET A 93 2.03 7.45 -2.45
CA MET A 93 1.39 8.74 -2.17
C MET A 93 1.62 9.64 -3.37
N LEU A 94 0.56 9.93 -4.11
CA LEU A 94 0.60 10.85 -5.24
C LEU A 94 0.41 12.29 -4.79
N PRO A 95 1.01 13.27 -5.47
CA PRO A 95 0.95 14.68 -5.09
C PRO A 95 -0.40 15.34 -5.38
N ASP A 96 -1.24 14.70 -6.19
CA ASP A 96 -2.52 15.25 -6.59
C ASP A 96 -3.60 15.00 -5.53
N TYR A 97 -4.47 15.97 -5.31
CA TYR A 97 -5.63 15.82 -4.44
C TYR A 97 -6.81 15.21 -5.19
N HIS A 98 -7.66 14.51 -4.46
CA HIS A 98 -8.95 14.09 -5.00
C HIS A 98 -9.77 15.30 -5.42
N LYS A 99 -10.48 15.15 -6.55
CA LYS A 99 -11.39 16.19 -7.02
C LYS A 99 -12.51 16.35 -6.00
N PRO A 100 -12.95 17.61 -5.74
CA PRO A 100 -14.09 17.84 -4.88
C PRO A 100 -15.34 17.20 -5.47
N ALA A 101 -16.13 16.54 -4.64
CA ALA A 101 -17.37 15.90 -5.01
C ALA A 101 -18.50 16.33 -4.07
N VAL A 102 -19.72 16.33 -4.57
CA VAL A 102 -20.91 16.66 -3.77
C VAL A 102 -21.29 15.49 -2.87
N GLU A 103 -21.08 14.28 -3.37
CA GLU A 103 -21.36 13.04 -2.64
C GLU A 103 -20.04 12.34 -2.31
N LYS A 104 -19.93 11.81 -1.10
CA LYS A 104 -18.78 11.01 -0.71
C LYS A 104 -18.79 9.70 -1.48
N SER A 105 -17.69 9.38 -2.12
CA SER A 105 -17.48 8.12 -2.82
C SER A 105 -16.30 7.38 -2.22
N VAL A 106 -16.47 6.09 -2.06
CA VAL A 106 -15.42 5.19 -1.60
C VAL A 106 -14.74 4.57 -2.81
N LEU A 107 -13.42 4.55 -2.82
CA LEU A 107 -12.63 3.93 -3.88
C LEU A 107 -12.41 2.45 -3.55
N VAL A 108 -12.91 1.57 -4.39
CA VAL A 108 -12.76 0.13 -4.27
C VAL A 108 -11.86 -0.37 -5.39
N THR A 109 -10.76 -0.98 -5.02
CA THR A 109 -9.83 -1.63 -5.95
C THR A 109 -9.90 -3.14 -5.73
N LYS A 110 -10.31 -3.88 -6.76
CA LYS A 110 -10.40 -5.34 -6.73
C LYS A 110 -9.19 -5.95 -7.41
N LYS A 111 -8.64 -7.02 -6.84
CA LYS A 111 -7.56 -7.75 -7.46
C LYS A 111 -8.06 -8.39 -8.76
N PRO A 112 -7.35 -8.21 -9.89
CA PRO A 112 -7.71 -8.89 -11.13
C PRO A 112 -7.63 -10.41 -10.92
N GLU A 113 -8.55 -11.13 -11.51
CA GLU A 113 -8.50 -12.59 -11.48
C GLU A 113 -7.22 -13.05 -12.17
N PRO A 114 -6.44 -13.95 -11.54
CA PRO A 114 -5.21 -14.45 -12.15
C PRO A 114 -5.52 -15.12 -13.49
N THR A 115 -4.70 -14.84 -14.47
CA THR A 115 -4.80 -15.50 -15.79
C THR A 115 -4.60 -17.02 -15.63
N GLU A 116 -5.09 -17.80 -16.61
CA GLU A 116 -4.96 -19.26 -16.56
C GLU A 116 -3.49 -19.71 -16.47
N GLU A 117 -2.58 -18.94 -17.07
CA GLU A 117 -1.13 -19.17 -16.99
C GLU A 117 -0.58 -18.94 -15.58
N GLU A 118 -1.01 -17.87 -14.91
CA GLU A 118 -0.62 -17.58 -13.52
C GLU A 118 -1.20 -18.58 -12.53
N LYS A 119 -2.44 -19.04 -12.74
CA LYS A 119 -3.04 -20.13 -11.95
C LYS A 119 -2.23 -21.43 -12.08
N ALA A 120 -1.81 -21.77 -13.30
CA ALA A 120 -1.00 -22.96 -13.55
C ALA A 120 0.39 -22.85 -12.87
N GLU A 121 1.00 -21.68 -12.90
CA GLU A 121 2.29 -21.43 -12.23
C GLU A 121 2.17 -21.49 -10.70
N LEU A 122 1.12 -20.90 -10.13
CA LEU A 122 0.82 -20.98 -8.70
C LEU A 122 0.60 -22.41 -8.25
N ALA A 123 -0.20 -23.18 -8.99
CA ALA A 123 -0.43 -24.60 -8.71
C ALA A 123 0.87 -25.42 -8.76
N ARG A 124 1.77 -25.15 -9.70
CA ARG A 124 3.09 -25.79 -9.75
C ARG A 124 3.95 -25.45 -8.53
N LYS A 125 3.99 -24.18 -8.13
CA LYS A 125 4.74 -23.72 -6.93
C LYS A 125 4.19 -24.33 -5.65
N GLU A 126 2.87 -24.47 -5.54
CA GLU A 126 2.23 -25.11 -4.40
C GLU A 126 2.51 -26.61 -4.35
N ALA A 127 2.45 -27.29 -5.49
CA ALA A 127 2.79 -28.70 -5.60
C ALA A 127 4.26 -28.96 -5.23
N GLU A 128 5.18 -28.10 -5.68
CA GLU A 128 6.60 -28.19 -5.32
C GLU A 128 6.82 -27.97 -3.81
N LYS A 129 6.18 -26.97 -3.22
CA LYS A 129 6.24 -26.74 -1.79
C LYS A 129 5.69 -27.93 -0.99
N ALA A 130 4.56 -28.49 -1.43
CA ALA A 130 3.96 -29.66 -0.80
C ALA A 130 4.88 -30.89 -0.89
N ALA A 131 5.52 -31.10 -2.03
CA ALA A 131 6.51 -32.17 -2.20
C ALA A 131 7.73 -32.00 -1.28
N ARG A 132 8.26 -30.77 -1.17
CA ARG A 132 9.37 -30.47 -0.23
C ARG A 132 8.99 -30.70 1.23
N ILE A 133 7.77 -30.32 1.62
CA ILE A 133 7.27 -30.55 2.99
C ILE A 133 7.13 -32.05 3.28
N LYS A 134 6.59 -32.84 2.33
CA LYS A 134 6.49 -34.31 2.46
C LYS A 134 7.86 -34.94 2.60
N ALA A 135 8.80 -34.59 1.72
CA ALA A 135 10.17 -35.10 1.79
C ALA A 135 10.87 -34.74 3.11
N ALA A 136 10.66 -33.54 3.64
CA ALA A 136 11.21 -33.13 4.92
C ALA A 136 10.60 -33.89 6.11
N LEU A 137 9.31 -34.22 6.06
CA LEU A 137 8.64 -35.03 7.07
C LEU A 137 9.10 -36.49 7.04
N GLU A 138 9.25 -37.09 5.85
CA GLU A 138 9.79 -38.43 5.67
C GLU A 138 11.25 -38.54 6.16
N ALA A 139 12.07 -37.53 5.85
CA ALA A 139 13.45 -37.48 6.33
C ALA A 139 13.52 -37.34 7.86
N LYS A 140 12.62 -36.59 8.50
CA LYS A 140 12.52 -36.51 9.94
C LYS A 140 12.10 -37.86 10.57
N ALA A 141 11.07 -38.49 10.02
CA ALA A 141 10.60 -39.80 10.49
C ALA A 141 11.66 -40.89 10.33
N ALA A 142 12.44 -40.87 9.27
CA ALA A 142 13.56 -41.79 9.06
C ALA A 142 14.68 -41.58 10.13
N ARG A 143 15.01 -40.31 10.44
CA ARG A 143 16.00 -39.99 11.49
C ARG A 143 15.53 -40.37 12.88
N GLU A 144 14.24 -40.26 13.19
CA GLU A 144 13.69 -40.68 14.47
C GLU A 144 13.75 -42.23 14.63
N LYS A 145 13.40 -42.97 13.55
CA LYS A 145 13.53 -44.42 13.55
C LYS A 145 14.99 -44.90 13.74
N ALA A 146 15.93 -44.27 13.02
CA ALA A 146 17.35 -44.58 13.18
C ALA A 146 17.88 -44.27 14.57
N LYS A 147 17.37 -43.22 15.22
CA LYS A 147 17.72 -42.92 16.63
C LYS A 147 17.15 -43.93 17.62
N GLN A 148 15.94 -44.44 17.37
CA GLN A 148 15.33 -45.48 18.21
C GLN A 148 16.05 -46.82 18.09
N GLU A 149 16.45 -47.20 16.87
CA GLU A 149 17.26 -48.42 16.66
C GLU A 149 18.63 -48.34 17.36
N GLN A 150 19.32 -47.19 17.30
CA GLN A 150 20.59 -47.01 18.02
C GLN A 150 20.44 -46.95 19.54
N ALA A 151 19.30 -46.54 20.07
CA ALA A 151 19.03 -46.53 21.49
C ALA A 151 18.70 -47.94 22.07
N SER A 152 18.22 -48.84 21.20
CA SER A 152 17.93 -50.24 21.62
C SER A 152 19.13 -51.19 21.57
N GLU A 153 20.27 -50.74 21.02
CA GLU A 153 21.48 -51.55 20.81
C GLU A 153 22.61 -51.25 21.79
N GLN A 154 22.35 -50.47 22.87
CA GLN A 154 23.32 -50.33 23.98
C GLN A 154 23.03 -51.39 25.04
N PRO A 155 23.90 -52.42 25.20
CA PRO A 155 23.78 -53.35 26.29
C PRO A 155 24.20 -52.68 27.60
N GLU A 156 23.43 -52.96 28.65
CA GLU A 156 23.74 -52.58 30.00
C GLU A 156 25.07 -53.24 30.40
N GLU A 157 26.11 -52.44 30.72
CA GLU A 157 27.23 -52.79 31.53
C GLU A 157 27.13 -52.13 32.91
#